data_9c634e410e24f18117e105e9122feda9
#
_entry.id   9c634e410e24f18117e105e9122feda9
#
_cell.length_a   1.000
_cell.length_b   1.000
_cell.length_c   1.000
_cell.angle_alpha   90.00
_cell.angle_beta   90.00
_cell.angle_gamma   90.00
#
_symmetry.space_group_name_H-M   'P 1'
#
loop_
_entity.id
_entity.type
_entity.pdbx_description
1 polymer ?
#
loop_
_entity_poly.entity_id
_entity_poly.type
_entity_poly.pdbx_seq_one_letter_code
_entity_poly.pdbx_strand_id
1 'polypeptide(L)'
;MKTSASTLWCLTIAAFITFGTVALGAVVCATYSSAACPNWPGCYFGQILPRGELNPIIEFTHRIFAMSTLPALLVAAVMMRKHPLRVVRVLPWFAVAGALGAGIFGMFTIKTGLTPIQGMADLWCALMSLVTIVITLVAARRVGREQNRRIAQLAYGVLGGLFVLHGLGVLTAAAGSYTRCMGWPLWLVNDMDKTPALQLVRVGLAVIILAGMGVLAWRTKTILPLAMLLAVELILGVIIRVTGLNGLLGSLYGITAVTIVATVAWVAGRYRL
;
A
#
# COMPACT_ATOMS: atom_id res chain seq x y z
N MET A 1 27.93 11.34 7.84
CA MET A 1 27.79 10.25 8.85
C MET A 1 27.07 9.08 8.18
N LYS A 2 27.62 7.88 8.26
CA LYS A 2 26.92 6.67 7.77
C LYS A 2 25.91 6.21 8.86
N THR A 3 24.69 5.86 8.43
CA THR A 3 23.70 5.25 9.33
C THR A 3 24.24 3.90 9.84
N SER A 4 24.12 3.60 11.12
CA SER A 4 24.64 2.34 11.68
C SER A 4 23.91 1.11 11.09
N ALA A 5 24.59 -0.03 11.06
CA ALA A 5 24.01 -1.28 10.54
C ALA A 5 22.75 -1.69 11.32
N SER A 6 22.79 -1.58 12.65
CA SER A 6 21.64 -1.90 13.52
C SER A 6 20.42 -1.04 13.21
N THR A 7 20.63 0.25 12.98
CA THR A 7 19.56 1.18 12.59
C THR A 7 18.98 0.87 11.22
N LEU A 8 19.82 0.50 10.26
CA LEU A 8 19.36 0.08 8.92
C LEU A 8 18.55 -1.22 8.99
N TRP A 9 18.95 -2.16 9.84
CA TRP A 9 18.18 -3.38 10.10
C TRP A 9 16.80 -3.08 10.70
N CYS A 10 16.74 -2.19 11.70
CA CYS A 10 15.47 -1.77 12.29
C CYS A 10 14.53 -1.14 11.25
N LEU A 11 15.04 -0.21 10.42
CA LEU A 11 14.26 0.37 9.31
C LEU A 11 13.82 -0.69 8.29
N THR A 12 14.66 -1.68 8.00
CA THR A 12 14.31 -2.75 7.06
C THR A 12 13.20 -3.62 7.60
N ILE A 13 13.27 -4.00 8.88
CA ILE A 13 12.24 -4.79 9.56
C ILE A 13 10.91 -4.00 9.60
N ALA A 14 10.96 -2.71 9.97
CA ALA A 14 9.77 -1.86 9.99
C ALA A 14 9.14 -1.74 8.59
N ALA A 15 9.94 -1.52 7.54
CA ALA A 15 9.46 -1.45 6.17
C ALA A 15 8.88 -2.79 5.69
N PHE A 16 9.50 -3.91 6.03
CA PHE A 16 9.02 -5.25 5.68
C PHE A 16 7.68 -5.57 6.36
N ILE A 17 7.56 -5.31 7.67
CA ILE A 17 6.30 -5.52 8.41
C ILE A 17 5.21 -4.63 7.83
N THR A 18 5.50 -3.35 7.57
CA THR A 18 4.52 -2.41 7.00
C THR A 18 4.08 -2.85 5.59
N PHE A 19 5.02 -3.29 4.74
CA PHE A 19 4.69 -3.85 3.42
C PHE A 19 3.80 -5.08 3.56
N GLY A 20 4.15 -6.02 4.44
CA GLY A 20 3.36 -7.22 4.73
C GLY A 20 1.95 -6.88 5.21
N THR A 21 1.80 -5.87 6.08
CA THR A 21 0.49 -5.39 6.54
C THR A 21 -0.37 -4.89 5.38
N VAL A 22 0.16 -4.02 4.53
CA VAL A 22 -0.60 -3.45 3.40
C VAL A 22 -0.92 -4.53 2.35
N ALA A 23 0.03 -5.42 2.05
CA ALA A 23 -0.18 -6.54 1.14
C ALA A 23 -1.23 -7.52 1.66
N LEU A 24 -1.18 -7.89 2.95
CA LEU A 24 -2.19 -8.73 3.58
C LEU A 24 -3.55 -8.03 3.66
N GLY A 25 -3.60 -6.71 3.81
CA GLY A 25 -4.83 -5.93 3.71
C GLY A 25 -5.50 -6.06 2.34
N ALA A 26 -4.70 -6.06 1.26
CA ALA A 26 -5.21 -6.35 -0.09
C ALA A 26 -5.74 -7.79 -0.21
N VAL A 27 -5.09 -8.77 0.43
CA VAL A 27 -5.56 -10.17 0.49
C VAL A 27 -6.88 -10.26 1.24
N VAL A 28 -6.98 -9.65 2.44
CA VAL A 28 -8.22 -9.59 3.24
C VAL A 28 -9.37 -9.01 2.43
N CYS A 29 -9.10 -7.93 1.69
CA CYS A 29 -10.08 -7.32 0.79
C CYS A 29 -10.50 -8.30 -0.32
N ALA A 30 -9.55 -8.93 -0.99
CA ALA A 30 -9.76 -9.80 -2.14
C ALA A 30 -10.48 -11.11 -1.80
N THR A 31 -10.28 -11.61 -0.59
CA THR A 31 -10.90 -12.86 -0.10
C THR A 31 -12.17 -12.61 0.70
N TYR A 32 -12.62 -11.36 0.82
CA TYR A 32 -13.76 -10.99 1.66
C TYR A 32 -13.61 -11.43 3.12
N SER A 33 -12.37 -11.45 3.63
CA SER A 33 -12.06 -11.94 4.98
C SER A 33 -12.23 -10.87 6.07
N SER A 34 -12.58 -9.64 5.73
CA SER A 34 -12.59 -8.48 6.66
C SER A 34 -13.60 -8.57 7.82
N ALA A 35 -14.51 -9.53 7.79
CA ALA A 35 -15.48 -9.78 8.85
C ALA A 35 -15.42 -11.23 9.39
N ALA A 36 -14.39 -11.98 9.01
CA ALA A 36 -14.23 -13.38 9.42
C ALA A 36 -13.87 -13.52 10.91
N CYS A 37 -13.27 -12.48 11.51
CA CYS A 37 -13.01 -12.35 12.94
C CYS A 37 -13.92 -11.26 13.54
N PRO A 38 -15.13 -11.57 14.02
CA PRO A 38 -16.12 -10.57 14.41
C PRO A 38 -15.81 -9.83 15.71
N ASN A 39 -14.77 -10.24 16.44
CA ASN A 39 -14.34 -9.58 17.68
C ASN A 39 -12.98 -8.89 17.52
N TRP A 40 -12.66 -7.93 18.38
CA TRP A 40 -11.40 -7.23 18.42
C TRP A 40 -10.90 -7.06 19.87
N PRO A 41 -9.61 -7.26 20.17
CA PRO A 41 -8.47 -7.59 19.29
C PRO A 41 -8.39 -9.06 18.85
N GLY A 42 -9.02 -9.99 19.55
CA GLY A 42 -9.09 -11.41 19.20
C GLY A 42 -10.06 -11.68 18.04
N CYS A 43 -10.14 -12.96 17.62
CA CYS A 43 -10.99 -13.34 16.52
C CYS A 43 -12.45 -13.56 16.96
N TYR A 44 -12.68 -14.18 18.13
CA TYR A 44 -14.02 -14.46 18.68
C TYR A 44 -14.11 -14.03 20.13
N PHE A 45 -15.33 -13.89 20.64
CA PHE A 45 -15.55 -13.57 22.05
C PHE A 45 -14.98 -14.68 22.94
N GLY A 46 -14.07 -14.28 23.84
CA GLY A 46 -13.36 -15.23 24.71
C GLY A 46 -12.30 -16.10 24.05
N GLN A 47 -12.07 -15.95 22.74
CA GLN A 47 -11.08 -16.72 21.99
C GLN A 47 -10.21 -15.79 21.13
N ILE A 48 -8.89 -15.80 21.38
CA ILE A 48 -7.94 -14.95 20.64
C ILE A 48 -7.66 -15.52 19.26
N LEU A 49 -7.43 -16.83 19.15
CA LEU A 49 -6.99 -17.49 17.91
C LEU A 49 -8.16 -17.70 16.95
N PRO A 50 -7.91 -17.72 15.63
CA PRO A 50 -8.90 -18.04 14.63
C PRO A 50 -9.25 -19.54 14.67
N ARG A 51 -10.44 -19.89 14.18
CA ARG A 51 -10.79 -21.27 13.85
C ARG A 51 -10.00 -21.71 12.63
N GLY A 52 -9.91 -23.03 12.38
CA GLY A 52 -9.12 -23.64 11.31
C GLY A 52 -9.62 -23.36 9.87
N GLU A 53 -10.42 -22.33 9.68
CA GLU A 53 -10.94 -21.88 8.38
C GLU A 53 -10.04 -20.84 7.76
N LEU A 54 -9.97 -20.81 6.42
CA LEU A 54 -9.00 -19.96 5.68
C LEU A 54 -9.23 -18.46 5.92
N ASN A 55 -10.48 -17.98 5.84
CA ASN A 55 -10.78 -16.56 5.96
C ASN A 55 -10.45 -15.98 7.35
N PRO A 56 -10.83 -16.61 8.49
CA PRO A 56 -10.36 -16.18 9.81
C PRO A 56 -8.84 -16.19 9.96
N ILE A 57 -8.14 -17.18 9.38
CA ILE A 57 -6.68 -17.24 9.41
C ILE A 57 -6.07 -16.07 8.65
N ILE A 58 -6.58 -15.74 7.46
CA ILE A 58 -6.12 -14.59 6.66
C ILE A 58 -6.30 -13.29 7.45
N GLU A 59 -7.49 -13.05 7.98
CA GLU A 59 -7.78 -11.82 8.73
C GLU A 59 -6.93 -11.74 10.00
N PHE A 60 -6.80 -12.82 10.76
CA PHE A 60 -6.01 -12.84 11.99
C PHE A 60 -4.50 -12.61 11.70
N THR A 61 -3.97 -13.21 10.64
CA THR A 61 -2.59 -12.97 10.21
C THR A 61 -2.37 -11.52 9.85
N HIS A 62 -3.30 -10.89 9.11
CA HIS A 62 -3.25 -9.46 8.83
C HIS A 62 -3.25 -8.62 10.12
N ARG A 63 -4.08 -8.95 11.11
CA ARG A 63 -4.10 -8.26 12.42
C ARG A 63 -2.77 -8.37 13.16
N ILE A 64 -2.11 -9.53 13.14
CA ILE A 64 -0.78 -9.71 13.76
C ILE A 64 0.23 -8.75 13.12
N PHE A 65 0.28 -8.69 11.79
CA PHE A 65 1.15 -7.77 11.08
C PHE A 65 0.80 -6.30 11.38
N ALA A 66 -0.48 -5.94 11.37
CA ALA A 66 -0.95 -4.58 11.68
C ALA A 66 -0.57 -4.16 13.11
N MET A 67 -0.77 -5.04 14.10
CA MET A 67 -0.38 -4.78 15.50
C MET A 67 1.14 -4.67 15.68
N SER A 68 1.91 -5.39 14.88
CA SER A 68 3.39 -5.32 14.89
C SER A 68 3.93 -4.08 14.19
N THR A 69 3.16 -3.49 13.26
CA THR A 69 3.58 -2.33 12.47
C THR A 69 3.82 -1.10 13.34
N LEU A 70 2.89 -0.75 14.21
CA LEU A 70 3.01 0.46 15.03
C LEU A 70 4.23 0.46 15.95
N PRO A 71 4.50 -0.60 16.75
CA PRO A 71 5.73 -0.68 17.55
C PRO A 71 7.01 -0.61 16.72
N ALA A 72 7.05 -1.31 15.58
CA ALA A 72 8.21 -1.30 14.70
C ALA A 72 8.48 0.10 14.12
N LEU A 73 7.44 0.81 13.70
CA LEU A 73 7.54 2.18 13.20
C LEU A 73 7.92 3.18 14.29
N LEU A 74 7.40 3.03 15.52
CA LEU A 74 7.78 3.87 16.66
C LEU A 74 9.27 3.72 16.98
N VAL A 75 9.77 2.49 17.06
CA VAL A 75 11.20 2.23 17.27
C VAL A 75 12.02 2.87 16.16
N ALA A 76 11.63 2.69 14.90
CA ALA A 76 12.30 3.31 13.75
C ALA A 76 12.29 4.85 13.85
N ALA A 77 11.16 5.47 14.19
CA ALA A 77 11.03 6.92 14.32
C ALA A 77 11.91 7.48 15.45
N VAL A 78 11.92 6.82 16.61
CA VAL A 78 12.77 7.22 17.74
C VAL A 78 14.27 7.10 17.41
N MET A 79 14.67 6.02 16.74
CA MET A 79 16.07 5.84 16.29
C MET A 79 16.50 6.91 15.29
N MET A 80 15.57 7.36 14.42
CA MET A 80 15.85 8.35 13.39
C MET A 80 15.71 9.81 13.84
N ARG A 81 15.21 10.10 15.04
CA ARG A 81 14.93 11.47 15.53
C ARG A 81 16.11 12.45 15.48
N LYS A 82 17.34 11.94 15.54
CA LYS A 82 18.58 12.74 15.50
C LYS A 82 19.33 12.64 14.17
N HIS A 83 18.72 12.02 13.15
CA HIS A 83 19.37 11.87 11.85
C HIS A 83 19.57 13.24 11.16
N PRO A 84 20.74 13.52 10.52
CA PRO A 84 21.04 14.83 9.94
C PRO A 84 20.09 15.18 8.77
N LEU A 85 19.65 14.19 8.00
CA LEU A 85 18.72 14.42 6.90
C LEU A 85 17.29 14.59 7.45
N ARG A 86 16.67 15.76 7.13
CA ARG A 86 15.31 16.09 7.57
C ARG A 86 14.29 15.03 7.14
N VAL A 87 14.38 14.54 5.90
CA VAL A 87 13.50 13.50 5.36
C VAL A 87 13.53 12.24 6.22
N VAL A 88 14.74 11.75 6.58
CA VAL A 88 14.91 10.55 7.40
C VAL A 88 14.44 10.77 8.85
N ARG A 89 14.53 12.01 9.35
CA ARG A 89 14.09 12.36 10.70
C ARG A 89 12.58 12.52 10.83
N VAL A 90 11.90 13.01 9.78
CA VAL A 90 10.49 13.41 9.83
C VAL A 90 9.55 12.33 9.29
N LEU A 91 9.89 11.70 8.17
CA LEU A 91 8.99 10.73 7.52
C LEU A 91 8.59 9.53 8.37
N PRO A 92 9.44 8.96 9.26
CA PRO A 92 8.99 7.86 10.13
C PRO A 92 7.82 8.24 11.05
N TRP A 93 7.71 9.51 11.44
CA TRP A 93 6.56 9.99 12.24
C TRP A 93 5.27 10.05 11.43
N PHE A 94 5.35 10.35 10.13
CA PHE A 94 4.20 10.20 9.23
C PHE A 94 3.82 8.73 9.04
N ALA A 95 4.81 7.82 9.01
CA ALA A 95 4.52 6.39 8.99
C ALA A 95 3.78 5.94 10.26
N VAL A 96 4.20 6.42 11.44
CA VAL A 96 3.51 6.17 12.71
C VAL A 96 2.09 6.73 12.69
N ALA A 97 1.90 7.97 12.23
CA ALA A 97 0.58 8.59 12.14
C ALA A 97 -0.36 7.81 11.20
N GLY A 98 0.17 7.36 10.06
CA GLY A 98 -0.57 6.52 9.13
C GLY A 98 -0.97 5.17 9.73
N ALA A 99 -0.04 4.49 10.44
CA ALA A 99 -0.34 3.22 11.09
C ALA A 99 -1.41 3.36 12.19
N LEU A 100 -1.35 4.46 12.96
CA LEU A 100 -2.39 4.79 13.94
C LEU A 100 -3.75 5.01 13.27
N GLY A 101 -3.78 5.81 12.20
CA GLY A 101 -5.00 6.09 11.43
C GLY A 101 -5.61 4.80 10.87
N ALA A 102 -4.80 3.97 10.20
CA ALA A 102 -5.24 2.68 9.66
C ALA A 102 -5.76 1.74 10.77
N GLY A 103 -5.08 1.68 11.93
CA GLY A 103 -5.54 0.90 13.08
C GLY A 103 -6.90 1.37 13.61
N ILE A 104 -7.14 2.69 13.69
CA ILE A 104 -8.42 3.27 14.11
C ILE A 104 -9.52 2.95 13.11
N PHE A 105 -9.28 3.17 11.80
CA PHE A 105 -10.29 2.87 10.77
C PHE A 105 -10.56 1.37 10.65
N GLY A 106 -9.54 0.52 10.76
CA GLY A 106 -9.71 -0.93 10.80
C GLY A 106 -10.56 -1.39 11.98
N MET A 107 -10.36 -0.83 13.18
CA MET A 107 -11.20 -1.10 14.34
C MET A 107 -12.66 -0.66 14.11
N PHE A 108 -12.87 0.52 13.51
CA PHE A 108 -14.23 0.98 13.18
C PHE A 108 -14.89 0.07 12.16
N THR A 109 -14.16 -0.42 11.16
CA THR A 109 -14.68 -1.37 10.17
C THR A 109 -15.28 -2.62 10.82
N ILE A 110 -14.62 -3.15 11.86
CA ILE A 110 -15.13 -4.33 12.58
C ILE A 110 -16.36 -4.00 13.43
N LYS A 111 -16.36 -2.82 14.08
CA LYS A 111 -17.43 -2.45 15.02
C LYS A 111 -18.69 -1.90 14.35
N THR A 112 -18.55 -1.14 13.29
CA THR A 112 -19.64 -0.37 12.66
C THR A 112 -19.90 -0.75 11.20
N GLY A 113 -19.10 -1.65 10.64
CA GLY A 113 -19.10 -1.98 9.22
C GLY A 113 -18.27 -1.02 8.39
N LEU A 114 -17.98 -1.40 7.15
CA LEU A 114 -17.14 -0.66 6.22
C LEU A 114 -17.98 0.33 5.39
N THR A 115 -17.74 1.62 5.56
CA THR A 115 -18.24 2.64 4.63
C THR A 115 -17.18 2.98 3.57
N PRO A 116 -17.54 3.44 2.35
CA PRO A 116 -16.57 3.79 1.31
C PRO A 116 -15.56 4.86 1.76
N ILE A 117 -16.01 5.91 2.46
CA ILE A 117 -15.14 6.98 2.97
C ILE A 117 -14.16 6.44 4.00
N GLN A 118 -14.62 5.59 4.90
CA GLN A 118 -13.80 4.94 5.93
C GLN A 118 -12.74 4.03 5.31
N GLY A 119 -13.15 3.22 4.30
CA GLY A 119 -12.21 2.35 3.57
C GLY A 119 -11.17 3.14 2.78
N MET A 120 -11.55 4.30 2.19
CA MET A 120 -10.61 5.20 1.52
C MET A 120 -9.60 5.79 2.51
N ALA A 121 -10.07 6.26 3.67
CA ALA A 121 -9.23 6.83 4.70
C ALA A 121 -8.25 5.78 5.28
N ASP A 122 -8.74 4.57 5.55
CA ASP A 122 -7.91 3.44 5.96
C ASP A 122 -6.81 3.13 4.95
N LEU A 123 -7.17 2.99 3.68
CA LEU A 123 -6.20 2.75 2.61
C LEU A 123 -5.16 3.87 2.50
N TRP A 124 -5.57 5.14 2.55
CA TRP A 124 -4.64 6.26 2.50
C TRP A 124 -3.68 6.29 3.69
N CYS A 125 -4.17 6.00 4.89
CA CYS A 125 -3.35 5.88 6.08
C CYS A 125 -2.33 4.73 5.96
N ALA A 126 -2.75 3.57 5.46
CA ALA A 126 -1.89 2.41 5.24
C ALA A 126 -0.81 2.70 4.17
N LEU A 127 -1.20 3.29 3.03
CA LEU A 127 -0.26 3.70 1.98
C LEU A 127 0.71 4.80 2.45
N MET A 128 0.25 5.75 3.26
CA MET A 128 1.11 6.76 3.85
C MET A 128 2.20 6.13 4.72
N SER A 129 1.85 5.15 5.56
CA SER A 129 2.83 4.39 6.35
C SER A 129 3.85 3.71 5.47
N LEU A 130 3.40 2.97 4.46
CA LEU A 130 4.27 2.21 3.55
C LEU A 130 5.22 3.14 2.78
N VAL A 131 4.68 4.16 2.14
CA VAL A 131 5.45 5.08 1.30
C VAL A 131 6.51 5.80 2.13
N THR A 132 6.14 6.33 3.29
CA THR A 132 7.05 7.14 4.11
C THR A 132 8.15 6.30 4.75
N ILE A 133 7.88 5.07 5.19
CA ILE A 133 8.93 4.20 5.75
C ILE A 133 9.87 3.68 4.66
N VAL A 134 9.38 3.36 3.44
CA VAL A 134 10.21 2.94 2.31
C VAL A 134 11.13 4.08 1.87
N ILE A 135 10.60 5.31 1.71
CA ILE A 135 11.42 6.50 1.40
C ILE A 135 12.50 6.70 2.48
N THR A 136 12.13 6.59 3.75
CA THR A 136 13.07 6.71 4.87
C THR A 136 14.20 5.70 4.79
N LEU A 137 13.88 4.42 4.60
CA LEU A 137 14.86 3.34 4.50
C LEU A 137 15.86 3.60 3.35
N VAL A 138 15.35 3.97 2.18
CA VAL A 138 16.18 4.20 1.00
C VAL A 138 17.04 5.44 1.16
N ALA A 139 16.48 6.54 1.70
CA ALA A 139 17.22 7.77 1.96
C ALA A 139 18.32 7.57 3.03
N ALA A 140 18.05 6.79 4.08
CA ALA A 140 19.02 6.46 5.12
C ALA A 140 20.18 5.61 4.61
N ARG A 141 19.96 4.71 3.65
CA ARG A 141 21.00 3.89 3.00
C ARG A 141 21.89 4.68 2.04
N ARG A 142 21.42 5.82 1.53
CA ARG A 142 22.05 6.57 0.43
C ARG A 142 22.48 7.99 0.82
N VAL A 143 22.95 8.16 2.05
CA VAL A 143 23.52 9.44 2.49
C VAL A 143 24.70 9.84 1.56
N GLY A 144 24.58 10.99 0.89
CA GLY A 144 25.64 11.55 0.04
C GLY A 144 25.52 11.28 -1.47
N ARG A 145 24.44 10.66 -1.97
CA ARG A 145 24.20 10.45 -3.42
C ARG A 145 23.31 11.53 -4.06
N GLU A 146 23.38 11.60 -5.41
CA GLU A 146 22.81 12.63 -6.27
C GLU A 146 21.39 13.06 -5.88
N GLN A 147 21.25 14.35 -5.63
CA GLN A 147 19.96 15.01 -5.53
C GLN A 147 19.53 15.39 -6.96
N ASN A 148 18.48 14.75 -7.46
CA ASN A 148 17.83 15.16 -8.70
C ASN A 148 16.39 15.57 -8.40
N ARG A 149 16.21 16.89 -8.18
CA ARG A 149 14.91 17.47 -7.80
C ARG A 149 13.80 17.14 -8.81
N ARG A 150 14.11 17.14 -10.10
CA ARG A 150 13.07 16.85 -11.13
C ARG A 150 12.59 15.41 -11.08
N ILE A 151 13.51 14.45 -10.89
CA ILE A 151 13.14 13.03 -10.73
C ILE A 151 12.37 12.82 -9.44
N ALA A 152 12.79 13.44 -8.34
CA ALA A 152 12.09 13.36 -7.07
C ALA A 152 10.67 13.94 -7.18
N GLN A 153 10.49 15.12 -7.77
CA GLN A 153 9.18 15.74 -7.99
C GLN A 153 8.26 14.83 -8.85
N LEU A 154 8.80 14.24 -9.92
CA LEU A 154 8.05 13.29 -10.75
C LEU A 154 7.62 12.06 -9.94
N ALA A 155 8.53 11.47 -9.14
CA ALA A 155 8.21 10.32 -8.30
C ALA A 155 7.13 10.63 -7.25
N TYR A 156 7.22 11.80 -6.59
CA TYR A 156 6.17 12.25 -5.66
C TYR A 156 4.85 12.55 -6.37
N GLY A 157 4.89 13.10 -7.58
CA GLY A 157 3.68 13.31 -8.41
C GLY A 157 3.00 11.99 -8.76
N VAL A 158 3.78 10.99 -9.19
CA VAL A 158 3.28 9.62 -9.47
C VAL A 158 2.70 8.98 -8.21
N LEU A 159 3.36 9.09 -7.04
CA LEU A 159 2.84 8.61 -5.77
C LEU A 159 1.51 9.28 -5.41
N GLY A 160 1.43 10.61 -5.51
CA GLY A 160 0.19 11.35 -5.26
C GLY A 160 -0.94 10.89 -6.20
N GLY A 161 -0.62 10.70 -7.47
CA GLY A 161 -1.56 10.11 -8.44
C GLY A 161 -2.05 8.72 -8.04
N LEU A 162 -1.15 7.83 -7.60
CA LEU A 162 -1.51 6.49 -7.12
C LEU A 162 -2.42 6.54 -5.88
N PHE A 163 -2.17 7.46 -4.94
CA PHE A 163 -3.07 7.67 -3.79
C PHE A 163 -4.48 8.06 -4.24
N VAL A 164 -4.59 9.00 -5.16
CA VAL A 164 -5.88 9.44 -5.70
C VAL A 164 -6.55 8.31 -6.48
N LEU A 165 -5.80 7.61 -7.33
CA LEU A 165 -6.30 6.50 -8.14
C LEU A 165 -6.94 5.40 -7.29
N HIS A 166 -6.22 4.94 -6.28
CA HIS A 166 -6.69 3.86 -5.40
C HIS A 166 -7.78 4.35 -4.43
N GLY A 167 -7.68 5.57 -3.92
CA GLY A 167 -8.74 6.18 -3.10
C GLY A 167 -10.06 6.34 -3.84
N LEU A 168 -10.03 6.86 -5.06
CA LEU A 168 -11.20 6.91 -5.94
C LEU A 168 -11.75 5.51 -6.24
N GLY A 169 -10.86 4.50 -6.33
CA GLY A 169 -11.26 3.11 -6.48
C GLY A 169 -12.20 2.64 -5.37
N VAL A 170 -11.85 2.93 -4.13
CA VAL A 170 -12.71 2.57 -2.98
C VAL A 170 -14.04 3.30 -3.02
N LEU A 171 -14.06 4.58 -3.41
CA LEU A 171 -15.28 5.38 -3.46
C LEU A 171 -16.24 4.95 -4.59
N THR A 172 -15.68 4.53 -5.74
CA THR A 172 -16.49 4.17 -6.93
C THR A 172 -16.94 2.72 -6.95
N ALA A 173 -16.28 1.86 -6.15
CA ALA A 173 -16.52 0.43 -6.18
C ALA A 173 -17.96 0.04 -5.79
N ALA A 174 -18.60 -0.76 -6.63
CA ALA A 174 -19.84 -1.48 -6.28
C ALA A 174 -19.54 -2.65 -5.33
N ALA A 175 -20.58 -3.22 -4.74
CA ALA A 175 -20.46 -4.47 -4.00
C ALA A 175 -19.92 -5.58 -4.93
N GLY A 176 -18.87 -6.28 -4.51
CA GLY A 176 -18.21 -7.29 -5.33
C GLY A 176 -17.20 -6.77 -6.35
N SER A 177 -17.08 -5.45 -6.53
CA SER A 177 -16.06 -4.88 -7.41
C SER A 177 -14.66 -4.99 -6.80
N TYR A 178 -13.73 -5.34 -7.67
CA TYR A 178 -12.31 -5.44 -7.37
C TYR A 178 -11.60 -4.12 -7.19
N THR A 179 -12.18 -3.11 -7.75
CA THR A 179 -11.72 -1.73 -7.74
C THR A 179 -11.38 -1.24 -6.33
N ARG A 180 -12.14 -1.69 -5.31
CA ARG A 180 -11.89 -1.31 -3.91
C ARG A 180 -10.64 -1.94 -3.29
N CYS A 181 -10.15 -3.06 -3.84
CA CYS A 181 -8.97 -3.78 -3.35
C CYS A 181 -7.69 -3.37 -4.08
N MET A 182 -7.52 -2.09 -4.40
CA MET A 182 -6.43 -1.52 -5.17
C MET A 182 -6.39 -1.93 -6.66
N GLY A 183 -7.51 -2.40 -7.20
CA GLY A 183 -7.62 -2.69 -8.63
C GLY A 183 -7.38 -1.44 -9.49
N TRP A 184 -6.59 -1.59 -10.58
CA TRP A 184 -6.42 -0.54 -11.56
C TRP A 184 -7.70 -0.38 -12.40
N PRO A 185 -8.01 0.82 -12.89
CA PRO A 185 -9.20 1.06 -13.70
C PRO A 185 -8.99 0.59 -15.15
N LEU A 186 -8.58 -0.64 -15.31
CA LEU A 186 -8.52 -1.28 -16.61
C LEU A 186 -9.95 -1.67 -16.97
N TRP A 187 -10.45 -1.23 -18.12
CA TRP A 187 -11.80 -1.55 -18.62
C TRP A 187 -12.08 -3.07 -18.67
N LEU A 188 -11.02 -3.89 -18.69
CA LEU A 188 -11.08 -5.35 -18.61
C LEU A 188 -11.59 -5.91 -17.26
N VAL A 189 -11.53 -5.13 -16.19
CA VAL A 189 -11.78 -5.58 -14.80
C VAL A 189 -12.97 -4.86 -14.15
N ASN A 190 -13.49 -3.78 -14.75
CA ASN A 190 -14.40 -2.82 -14.11
C ASN A 190 -15.85 -2.93 -14.55
N ASP A 191 -16.43 -4.12 -14.45
CA ASP A 191 -17.82 -4.35 -14.87
C ASP A 191 -18.89 -3.93 -13.82
N MET A 192 -18.50 -3.54 -12.61
CA MET A 192 -19.42 -3.37 -11.48
C MET A 192 -19.27 -2.04 -10.73
N ASP A 193 -18.82 -0.99 -11.38
CA ASP A 193 -18.64 0.30 -10.72
C ASP A 193 -19.95 1.12 -10.66
N LYS A 194 -20.19 1.75 -9.49
CA LYS A 194 -21.40 2.52 -9.22
C LYS A 194 -21.51 3.83 -9.99
N THR A 195 -20.36 4.38 -10.46
CA THR A 195 -20.30 5.72 -11.02
C THR A 195 -19.46 5.75 -12.30
N PRO A 196 -20.07 5.49 -13.47
CA PRO A 196 -19.35 5.42 -14.75
C PRO A 196 -18.54 6.68 -15.09
N ALA A 197 -19.02 7.88 -14.76
CA ALA A 197 -18.29 9.11 -15.00
C ALA A 197 -16.99 9.21 -14.21
N LEU A 198 -17.02 8.82 -12.93
CA LEU A 198 -15.83 8.79 -12.09
C LEU A 198 -14.83 7.71 -12.53
N GLN A 199 -15.34 6.64 -13.12
CA GLN A 199 -14.51 5.60 -13.71
C GLN A 199 -13.72 6.11 -14.92
N LEU A 200 -14.31 6.93 -15.78
CA LEU A 200 -13.60 7.58 -16.87
C LEU A 200 -12.47 8.51 -16.36
N VAL A 201 -12.73 9.26 -15.28
CA VAL A 201 -11.71 10.09 -14.62
C VAL A 201 -10.57 9.20 -14.09
N ARG A 202 -10.87 8.05 -13.49
CA ARG A 202 -9.85 7.10 -13.03
C ARG A 202 -9.03 6.52 -14.18
N VAL A 203 -9.65 6.18 -15.31
CA VAL A 203 -8.95 5.71 -16.50
C VAL A 203 -7.99 6.80 -17.03
N GLY A 204 -8.46 8.04 -17.15
CA GLY A 204 -7.60 9.16 -17.54
C GLY A 204 -6.42 9.37 -16.57
N LEU A 205 -6.70 9.32 -15.27
CA LEU A 205 -5.65 9.42 -14.24
C LEU A 205 -4.64 8.24 -14.33
N ALA A 206 -5.12 7.02 -14.57
CA ALA A 206 -4.25 5.87 -14.74
C ALA A 206 -3.31 6.02 -15.94
N VAL A 207 -3.80 6.56 -17.07
CA VAL A 207 -2.97 6.83 -18.26
C VAL A 207 -1.88 7.85 -17.92
N ILE A 208 -2.21 8.93 -17.20
CA ILE A 208 -1.24 9.95 -16.76
C ILE A 208 -0.19 9.31 -15.82
N ILE A 209 -0.63 8.50 -14.87
CA ILE A 209 0.28 7.81 -13.94
C ILE A 209 1.20 6.84 -14.69
N LEU A 210 0.67 6.04 -15.63
CA LEU A 210 1.46 5.11 -16.44
C LEU A 210 2.49 5.86 -17.28
N ALA A 211 2.12 6.98 -17.90
CA ALA A 211 3.06 7.83 -18.62
C ALA A 211 4.15 8.38 -17.69
N GLY A 212 3.77 8.88 -16.50
CA GLY A 212 4.69 9.35 -15.47
C GLY A 212 5.64 8.24 -14.99
N MET A 213 5.15 7.03 -14.78
CA MET A 213 5.96 5.86 -14.41
C MET A 213 6.91 5.47 -15.55
N GLY A 214 6.48 5.53 -16.81
CA GLY A 214 7.32 5.27 -17.97
C GLY A 214 8.50 6.26 -18.05
N VAL A 215 8.22 7.56 -17.90
CA VAL A 215 9.27 8.61 -17.86
C VAL A 215 10.20 8.40 -16.66
N LEU A 216 9.64 8.09 -15.47
CA LEU A 216 10.40 7.82 -14.27
C LEU A 216 11.32 6.61 -14.45
N ALA A 217 10.80 5.52 -14.97
CA ALA A 217 11.50 4.27 -15.22
C ALA A 217 12.68 4.49 -16.17
N TRP A 218 12.45 5.20 -17.28
CA TRP A 218 13.49 5.53 -18.24
C TRP A 218 14.61 6.36 -17.63
N ARG A 219 14.25 7.44 -16.92
CA ARG A 219 15.25 8.34 -16.32
C ARG A 219 16.03 7.72 -15.16
N THR A 220 15.48 6.73 -14.49
CA THR A 220 16.09 6.11 -13.29
C THR A 220 16.71 4.74 -13.56
N LYS A 221 16.63 4.26 -14.80
CA LYS A 221 17.05 2.90 -15.22
C LYS A 221 16.31 1.79 -14.42
N THR A 222 15.07 2.06 -13.99
CA THR A 222 14.20 1.09 -13.32
C THR A 222 13.14 0.51 -14.28
N ILE A 223 13.43 0.54 -15.60
CA ILE A 223 12.48 0.09 -16.63
C ILE A 223 12.08 -1.36 -16.39
N LEU A 224 13.04 -2.25 -16.20
CA LEU A 224 12.76 -3.69 -16.09
C LEU A 224 11.85 -4.01 -14.90
N PRO A 225 12.14 -3.64 -13.62
CA PRO A 225 11.28 -3.98 -12.50
C PRO A 225 9.89 -3.35 -12.60
N LEU A 226 9.74 -2.11 -13.04
CA LEU A 226 8.43 -1.48 -13.21
C LEU A 226 7.65 -2.08 -14.38
N ALA A 227 8.31 -2.36 -15.51
CA ALA A 227 7.67 -3.01 -16.66
C ALA A 227 7.20 -4.43 -16.32
N MET A 228 7.99 -5.20 -15.57
CA MET A 228 7.60 -6.54 -15.12
C MET A 228 6.37 -6.48 -14.20
N LEU A 229 6.34 -5.57 -13.22
CA LEU A 229 5.20 -5.42 -12.33
C LEU A 229 3.93 -5.00 -13.10
N LEU A 230 4.04 -4.05 -14.03
CA LEU A 230 2.91 -3.63 -14.87
C LEU A 230 2.45 -4.74 -15.82
N ALA A 231 3.38 -5.55 -16.36
CA ALA A 231 3.03 -6.70 -17.18
C ALA A 231 2.29 -7.77 -16.35
N VAL A 232 2.74 -8.06 -15.13
CA VAL A 232 2.05 -8.98 -14.21
C VAL A 232 0.66 -8.45 -13.89
N GLU A 233 0.51 -7.16 -13.60
CA GLU A 233 -0.78 -6.53 -13.32
C GLU A 233 -1.73 -6.66 -14.51
N LEU A 234 -1.25 -6.39 -15.72
CA LEU A 234 -2.03 -6.53 -16.94
C LEU A 234 -2.44 -7.99 -17.21
N ILE A 235 -1.50 -8.92 -17.08
CA ILE A 235 -1.76 -10.36 -17.28
C ILE A 235 -2.80 -10.86 -16.29
N LEU A 236 -2.65 -10.53 -15.00
CA LEU A 236 -3.63 -10.87 -13.97
C LEU A 236 -5.00 -10.26 -14.27
N GLY A 237 -5.05 -9.00 -14.72
CA GLY A 237 -6.28 -8.34 -15.14
C GLY A 237 -6.99 -9.08 -16.29
N VAL A 238 -6.23 -9.51 -17.32
CA VAL A 238 -6.76 -10.31 -18.44
C VAL A 238 -7.26 -11.68 -17.96
N ILE A 239 -6.49 -12.37 -17.11
CA ILE A 239 -6.90 -13.67 -16.55
C ILE A 239 -8.21 -13.51 -15.78
N ILE A 240 -8.30 -12.52 -14.87
CA ILE A 240 -9.52 -12.23 -14.09
C ILE A 240 -10.71 -11.97 -15.03
N ARG A 241 -10.50 -11.25 -16.12
CA ARG A 241 -11.56 -10.97 -17.11
C ARG A 241 -12.08 -12.24 -17.80
N VAL A 242 -11.18 -13.15 -18.13
CA VAL A 242 -11.53 -14.39 -18.88
C VAL A 242 -12.08 -15.48 -17.98
N THR A 243 -11.47 -15.68 -16.80
CA THR A 243 -11.80 -16.80 -15.89
C THR A 243 -12.76 -16.43 -14.77
N GLY A 244 -13.04 -15.15 -14.61
CA GLY A 244 -13.74 -14.62 -13.46
C GLY A 244 -12.83 -14.36 -12.27
N LEU A 245 -13.38 -13.61 -11.32
CA LEU A 245 -12.70 -13.20 -10.12
C LEU A 245 -12.75 -14.31 -9.07
N ASN A 246 -11.58 -14.63 -8.50
CA ASN A 246 -11.45 -15.45 -7.30
C ASN A 246 -10.47 -14.83 -6.29
N GLY A 247 -10.53 -15.28 -5.04
CA GLY A 247 -9.72 -14.72 -3.96
C GLY A 247 -8.21 -14.80 -4.21
N LEU A 248 -7.73 -15.83 -4.90
CA LEU A 248 -6.30 -16.00 -5.20
C LEU A 248 -5.82 -14.97 -6.24
N LEU A 249 -6.50 -14.91 -7.38
CA LEU A 249 -6.13 -13.97 -8.44
C LEU A 249 -6.16 -12.54 -7.95
N GLY A 250 -7.12 -12.24 -7.13
CA GLY A 250 -7.22 -10.96 -6.57
C GLY A 250 -6.23 -10.60 -5.51
N SER A 251 -5.89 -11.52 -4.71
CA SER A 251 -4.79 -11.33 -3.78
C SER A 251 -3.49 -11.02 -4.51
N LEU A 252 -3.19 -11.78 -5.57
CA LEU A 252 -2.00 -11.54 -6.40
C LEU A 252 -2.05 -10.16 -7.07
N TYR A 253 -3.21 -9.77 -7.60
CA TYR A 253 -3.42 -8.46 -8.20
C TYR A 253 -3.19 -7.33 -7.19
N GLY A 254 -3.81 -7.39 -6.02
CA GLY A 254 -3.63 -6.39 -4.96
C GLY A 254 -2.20 -6.32 -4.42
N ILE A 255 -1.52 -7.46 -4.23
CA ILE A 255 -0.11 -7.51 -3.82
C ILE A 255 0.78 -6.83 -4.88
N THR A 256 0.51 -7.07 -6.17
CA THR A 256 1.25 -6.43 -7.26
C THR A 256 1.06 -4.92 -7.24
N ALA A 257 -0.15 -4.42 -7.04
CA ALA A 257 -0.43 -2.99 -6.91
C ALA A 257 0.33 -2.36 -5.72
N VAL A 258 0.33 -3.02 -4.54
CA VAL A 258 1.11 -2.58 -3.38
C VAL A 258 2.61 -2.55 -3.70
N THR A 259 3.12 -3.54 -4.43
CA THR A 259 4.52 -3.62 -4.84
C THR A 259 4.90 -2.50 -5.81
N ILE A 260 4.01 -2.11 -6.72
CA ILE A 260 4.18 -0.95 -7.60
C ILE A 260 4.34 0.33 -6.76
N VAL A 261 3.44 0.57 -5.81
CA VAL A 261 3.52 1.74 -4.90
C VAL A 261 4.84 1.75 -4.14
N ALA A 262 5.24 0.62 -3.56
CA ALA A 262 6.50 0.50 -2.82
C ALA A 262 7.73 0.73 -3.73
N THR A 263 7.68 0.28 -4.99
CA THR A 263 8.77 0.49 -5.97
C THR A 263 8.90 1.96 -6.35
N VAL A 264 7.80 2.67 -6.58
CA VAL A 264 7.82 4.12 -6.84
C VAL A 264 8.31 4.89 -5.61
N ALA A 265 7.89 4.48 -4.39
CA ALA A 265 8.39 5.05 -3.14
C ALA A 265 9.91 4.82 -2.97
N TRP A 266 10.40 3.65 -3.36
CA TRP A 266 11.84 3.36 -3.39
C TRP A 266 12.60 4.30 -4.33
N VAL A 267 12.06 4.55 -5.53
CA VAL A 267 12.63 5.53 -6.48
C VAL A 267 12.62 6.94 -5.87
N ALA A 268 11.50 7.37 -5.27
CA ALA A 268 11.40 8.66 -4.61
C ALA A 268 12.45 8.83 -3.49
N GLY A 269 12.66 7.80 -2.67
CA GLY A 269 13.70 7.80 -1.63
C GLY A 269 15.13 7.84 -2.18
N ARG A 270 15.34 7.32 -3.40
CA ARG A 270 16.65 7.32 -4.07
C ARG A 270 17.06 8.71 -4.55
N TYR A 271 16.11 9.51 -5.03
CA TYR A 271 16.37 10.81 -5.67
C TYR A 271 15.90 12.01 -4.85
N ARG A 272 15.37 11.85 -3.69
CA ARG A 272 14.84 12.81 -2.69
C ARG A 272 15.01 14.32 -3.04
N LEU A 273 14.05 15.08 -2.57
CA LEU A 273 14.06 16.57 -2.61
C LEU A 273 15.08 17.17 -1.64
#